data_f78ff773fc948c09396ce41d2992dc9a
#
_entry.id   f78ff773fc948c09396ce41d2992dc9a
#
_cell.length_a   1.000
_cell.length_b   1.000
_cell.length_c   1.000
_cell.angle_alpha   90.00
_cell.angle_beta   90.00
_cell.angle_gamma   90.00
#
_symmetry.space_group_name_H-M   'P 1'
#
loop_
_entity.id
_entity.type
_entity.pdbx_description
1 polymer ?
#
loop_
_entity_poly.entity_id
_entity_poly.type
_entity_poly.pdbx_seq_one_letter_code
_entity_poly.pdbx_strand_id
1 'polypeptide(L)'
;MDVSDMPQVNAEFGSMPVITFPSPEAPAGLRGLEITEGDGPVVRKGDRVTVNYHGVVWGKDTPFDSSFSRHQPASFGIGIGQVIRGWDQLVPGHNVGSRLIVSIPPEHGYGRNGMPAAGIGGGDTLVFVIDIISTAR
;
A
#
# COMPACT_ATOMS: atom_id res chain seq x y z
N MET A 1 10.94 -16.57 -1.98
CA MET A 1 10.94 -15.34 -1.16
C MET A 1 10.42 -15.65 0.22
N ASP A 2 11.14 -15.22 1.22
CA ASP A 2 10.69 -15.39 2.59
C ASP A 2 9.65 -14.32 2.93
N VAL A 3 8.43 -14.74 3.28
CA VAL A 3 7.34 -13.84 3.62
C VAL A 3 7.19 -13.63 5.13
N SER A 4 8.05 -14.28 5.92
CA SER A 4 7.96 -14.19 7.38
C SER A 4 8.34 -12.81 7.93
N ASP A 5 9.02 -11.98 7.13
CA ASP A 5 9.39 -10.63 7.50
C ASP A 5 8.33 -9.57 7.09
N MET A 6 7.25 -10.00 6.44
CA MET A 6 6.15 -9.11 6.07
C MET A 6 5.06 -9.11 7.14
N PRO A 7 4.38 -7.96 7.32
CA PRO A 7 3.25 -7.92 8.26
C PRO A 7 2.14 -8.85 7.82
N GLN A 8 1.38 -9.33 8.80
CA GLN A 8 0.16 -10.07 8.55
C GLN A 8 -1.02 -9.13 8.57
N VAL A 9 -1.99 -9.40 7.71
CA VAL A 9 -3.21 -8.59 7.63
C VAL A 9 -4.40 -9.51 7.34
N ASN A 10 -5.58 -9.14 7.86
CA ASN A 10 -6.81 -9.85 7.55
C ASN A 10 -7.07 -9.83 6.03
N ALA A 11 -7.56 -10.94 5.50
CA ALA A 11 -7.68 -11.13 4.04
C ALA A 11 -8.95 -10.53 3.44
N GLU A 12 -9.88 -10.06 4.25
CA GLU A 12 -11.21 -9.68 3.77
C GLU A 12 -11.19 -8.37 3.00
N PHE A 13 -11.25 -8.47 1.68
CA PHE A 13 -11.34 -7.33 0.78
C PHE A 13 -12.52 -6.43 1.17
N GLY A 14 -12.27 -5.13 1.26
CA GLY A 14 -13.29 -4.15 1.59
C GLY A 14 -13.44 -3.85 3.07
N SER A 15 -12.89 -4.67 3.96
CA SER A 15 -12.97 -4.42 5.40
C SER A 15 -11.75 -3.65 5.90
N MET A 16 -11.92 -2.93 7.00
CA MET A 16 -10.81 -2.19 7.63
C MET A 16 -9.65 -3.14 7.92
N PRO A 17 -8.44 -2.83 7.43
CA PRO A 17 -7.30 -3.69 7.69
C PRO A 17 -6.89 -3.70 9.16
N VAL A 18 -6.46 -4.88 9.62
CA VAL A 18 -5.81 -5.07 10.91
C VAL A 18 -4.41 -5.61 10.62
N ILE A 19 -3.38 -4.85 10.96
CA ILE A 19 -1.99 -5.16 10.60
C ILE A 19 -1.23 -5.60 11.84
N THR A 20 -0.55 -6.74 11.74
CA THR A 20 0.30 -7.28 12.81
C THR A 20 1.72 -7.37 12.30
N PHE A 21 2.65 -6.72 13.01
CA PHE A 21 4.06 -6.69 12.60
C PHE A 21 4.84 -7.85 13.21
N PRO A 22 5.69 -8.52 12.40
CA PRO A 22 6.46 -9.68 12.89
C PRO A 22 7.67 -9.29 13.74
N SER A 23 8.18 -8.08 13.57
CA SER A 23 9.35 -7.60 14.31
C SER A 23 9.39 -6.08 14.32
N PRO A 24 10.20 -5.46 15.22
CA PRO A 24 10.37 -3.99 15.22
C PRO A 24 11.07 -3.46 13.97
N GLU A 25 11.81 -4.31 13.26
CA GLU A 25 12.60 -3.90 12.11
C GLU A 25 11.88 -4.22 10.81
N ALA A 26 11.83 -3.24 9.91
CA ALA A 26 11.26 -3.42 8.58
C ALA A 26 12.23 -4.22 7.70
N PRO A 27 11.71 -4.99 6.74
CA PRO A 27 12.58 -5.64 5.76
C PRO A 27 13.24 -4.62 4.85
N ALA A 28 14.40 -4.97 4.31
CA ALA A 28 15.09 -4.15 3.33
C ALA A 28 14.35 -4.20 2.00
N GLY A 29 14.35 -3.08 1.29
CA GLY A 29 13.83 -3.01 -0.06
C GLY A 29 12.31 -2.94 -0.15
N LEU A 30 11.87 -2.74 -1.37
CA LEU A 30 10.44 -2.66 -1.69
C LEU A 30 9.86 -4.07 -1.74
N ARG A 31 8.81 -4.31 -0.97
CA ARG A 31 8.17 -5.62 -0.86
C ARG A 31 6.67 -5.51 -1.05
N GLY A 32 6.09 -6.48 -1.74
CA GLY A 32 4.65 -6.57 -1.90
C GLY A 32 4.17 -8.00 -1.86
N LEU A 33 3.01 -8.22 -1.27
CA LEU A 33 2.34 -9.50 -1.24
C LEU A 33 0.88 -9.32 -1.61
N GLU A 34 0.36 -10.23 -2.41
CA GLU A 34 -1.06 -10.31 -2.68
C GLU A 34 -1.72 -11.18 -1.61
N ILE A 35 -2.56 -10.56 -0.78
CA ILE A 35 -3.25 -11.26 0.32
C ILE A 35 -4.48 -11.96 -0.20
N THR A 36 -5.23 -11.27 -1.05
CA THR A 36 -6.44 -11.79 -1.69
C THR A 36 -6.29 -11.56 -3.19
N GLU A 37 -6.47 -12.59 -3.97
CA GLU A 37 -6.40 -12.49 -5.43
C GLU A 37 -7.77 -12.10 -5.98
N GLY A 38 -7.82 -10.98 -6.71
CA GLY A 38 -9.02 -10.59 -7.43
C GLY A 38 -9.11 -11.25 -8.79
N ASP A 39 -10.29 -11.27 -9.37
CA ASP A 39 -10.53 -11.86 -10.69
C ASP A 39 -11.02 -10.84 -11.72
N GLY A 40 -10.95 -9.57 -11.40
CA GLY A 40 -11.31 -8.50 -12.31
C GLY A 40 -10.20 -8.16 -13.29
N PRO A 41 -10.36 -7.05 -14.03
CA PRO A 41 -9.35 -6.61 -14.99
C PRO A 41 -8.00 -6.35 -14.34
N VAL A 42 -6.93 -6.57 -15.10
CA VAL A 42 -5.56 -6.27 -14.64
C VAL A 42 -5.31 -4.77 -14.71
N VAL A 43 -4.72 -4.21 -13.66
CA VAL A 43 -4.29 -2.82 -13.62
C VAL A 43 -3.03 -2.68 -14.48
N ARG A 44 -3.02 -1.71 -15.35
CA ARG A 44 -1.89 -1.44 -16.24
C ARG A 44 -1.31 -0.06 -15.97
N LYS A 45 -0.01 0.08 -16.22
CA LYS A 45 0.65 1.37 -16.16
C LYS A 45 -0.09 2.38 -17.02
N GLY A 46 -0.40 3.54 -16.45
CA GLY A 46 -1.16 4.59 -17.13
C GLY A 46 -2.66 4.56 -16.87
N ASP A 47 -3.16 3.47 -16.27
CA ASP A 47 -4.58 3.39 -15.93
C ASP A 47 -4.93 4.38 -14.83
N ARG A 48 -6.21 4.76 -14.79
CA ARG A 48 -6.77 5.43 -13.62
C ARG A 48 -7.35 4.35 -12.71
N VAL A 49 -6.78 4.22 -11.53
CA VAL A 49 -7.17 3.18 -10.57
C VAL A 49 -7.93 3.81 -9.42
N THR A 50 -8.93 3.09 -8.93
CA THR A 50 -9.67 3.45 -7.72
C THR A 50 -9.39 2.39 -6.67
N VAL A 51 -8.96 2.82 -5.49
CA VAL A 51 -8.55 1.94 -4.40
C VAL A 51 -9.10 2.41 -3.06
N ASN A 52 -9.25 1.47 -2.13
CA ASN A 52 -9.20 1.78 -0.71
C ASN A 52 -7.81 1.48 -0.20
N TYR A 53 -7.32 2.27 0.74
CA TYR A 53 -6.00 2.05 1.29
C TYR A 53 -5.93 2.45 2.76
N HIS A 54 -4.96 1.84 3.45
CA HIS A 54 -4.69 2.11 4.86
C HIS A 54 -3.18 2.14 5.02
N GLY A 55 -2.63 3.29 5.38
CA GLY A 55 -1.18 3.49 5.47
C GLY A 55 -0.73 3.77 6.89
N VAL A 56 0.29 3.02 7.32
CA VAL A 56 0.92 3.20 8.64
C VAL A 56 2.43 3.27 8.46
N VAL A 57 3.11 3.91 9.41
CA VAL A 57 4.55 3.77 9.54
C VAL A 57 4.82 2.39 10.15
N TRP A 58 5.87 1.70 9.69
CA TRP A 58 6.20 0.37 10.21
C TRP A 58 6.19 0.34 11.74
N GLY A 59 5.48 -0.59 12.29
CA GLY A 59 5.39 -0.81 13.74
C GLY A 59 4.38 0.05 14.47
N LYS A 60 3.69 0.95 13.79
CA LYS A 60 2.69 1.81 14.43
C LYS A 60 1.28 1.31 14.17
N ASP A 61 0.39 1.55 15.13
CA ASP A 61 -1.02 1.15 15.05
C ASP A 61 -1.89 2.21 14.36
N THR A 62 -1.54 3.48 14.55
CA THR A 62 -2.35 4.58 14.06
C THR A 62 -1.98 4.89 12.61
N PRO A 63 -2.94 4.89 11.68
CA PRO A 63 -2.64 5.24 10.31
C PRO A 63 -2.29 6.71 10.16
N PHE A 64 -1.36 7.02 9.26
CA PHE A 64 -1.13 8.40 8.86
C PHE A 64 -2.15 8.84 7.80
N ASP A 65 -2.73 7.89 7.10
CA ASP A 65 -3.78 8.13 6.12
C ASP A 65 -4.55 6.84 5.86
N SER A 66 -5.87 6.94 5.70
CA SER A 66 -6.70 5.77 5.45
C SER A 66 -8.01 6.18 4.77
N SER A 67 -8.21 5.68 3.56
CA SER A 67 -9.49 5.87 2.87
C SER A 67 -10.61 5.08 3.54
N PHE A 68 -10.27 3.97 4.19
CA PHE A 68 -11.25 3.20 4.96
C PHE A 68 -11.85 4.05 6.10
N SER A 69 -10.99 4.82 6.78
CA SER A 69 -11.45 5.70 7.87
C SER A 69 -12.35 6.81 7.38
N ARG A 70 -12.11 7.32 6.16
CA ARG A 70 -12.91 8.37 5.55
C ARG A 70 -14.16 7.85 4.87
N HIS A 71 -14.28 6.53 4.69
CA HIS A 71 -15.35 5.89 3.91
C HIS A 71 -15.40 6.44 2.48
N GLN A 72 -14.25 6.74 1.90
CA GLN A 72 -14.17 7.35 0.58
C GLN A 72 -12.94 6.84 -0.18
N PRO A 73 -13.12 5.99 -1.20
CA PRO A 73 -12.02 5.54 -2.02
C PRO A 73 -11.32 6.68 -2.74
N ALA A 74 -10.07 6.45 -3.11
CA ALA A 74 -9.25 7.42 -3.84
C ALA A 74 -9.01 6.93 -5.26
N SER A 75 -8.93 7.87 -6.20
CA SER A 75 -8.65 7.57 -7.60
C SER A 75 -7.47 8.41 -8.09
N PHE A 76 -6.59 7.80 -8.87
CA PHE A 76 -5.40 8.48 -9.41
C PHE A 76 -4.83 7.68 -10.58
N GLY A 77 -3.98 8.34 -11.38
CA GLY A 77 -3.21 7.64 -12.40
C GLY A 77 -2.09 6.84 -11.77
N ILE A 78 -1.93 5.59 -12.21
CA ILE A 78 -0.92 4.67 -11.65
C ILE A 78 0.23 4.45 -12.63
N GLY A 79 1.45 4.38 -12.13
CA GLY A 79 2.64 4.14 -12.92
C GLY A 79 3.17 5.37 -13.65
N ILE A 80 2.67 6.57 -13.37
CA ILE A 80 3.00 7.80 -14.09
C ILE A 80 3.48 8.94 -13.18
N GLY A 81 3.89 8.62 -11.96
CA GLY A 81 4.47 9.61 -11.06
C GLY A 81 3.46 10.44 -10.26
N GLN A 82 2.20 10.08 -10.24
CA GLN A 82 1.18 10.79 -9.46
C GLN A 82 1.14 10.36 -8.00
N VAL A 83 1.71 9.21 -7.68
CA VAL A 83 1.77 8.66 -6.34
C VAL A 83 3.21 8.28 -6.01
N ILE A 84 3.48 7.93 -4.75
CA ILE A 84 4.83 7.52 -4.36
C ILE A 84 5.29 6.31 -5.18
N ARG A 85 6.60 6.23 -5.39
CA ARG A 85 7.20 5.27 -6.31
C ARG A 85 6.81 3.82 -6.02
N GLY A 86 6.71 3.46 -4.74
CA GLY A 86 6.36 2.10 -4.35
C GLY A 86 5.00 1.67 -4.90
N TRP A 87 4.02 2.57 -4.92
CA TRP A 87 2.71 2.26 -5.50
C TRP A 87 2.81 2.10 -7.02
N ASP A 88 3.52 3.01 -7.68
CA ASP A 88 3.68 2.94 -9.15
C ASP A 88 4.32 1.65 -9.60
N GLN A 89 5.20 1.07 -8.77
CA GLN A 89 5.90 -0.17 -9.11
C GLN A 89 5.11 -1.42 -8.73
N LEU A 90 4.33 -1.39 -7.64
CA LEU A 90 3.70 -2.60 -7.11
C LEU A 90 2.24 -2.79 -7.50
N VAL A 91 1.49 -1.72 -7.73
CA VAL A 91 0.06 -1.85 -8.04
C VAL A 91 -0.21 -2.37 -9.45
N PRO A 92 0.50 -1.91 -10.51
CA PRO A 92 0.28 -2.48 -11.85
C PRO A 92 0.60 -3.98 -11.87
N GLY A 93 -0.20 -4.73 -12.62
CA GLY A 93 -0.05 -6.18 -12.76
C GLY A 93 -0.98 -6.98 -11.87
N HIS A 94 -1.64 -6.35 -10.92
CA HIS A 94 -2.64 -7.02 -10.08
C HIS A 94 -4.04 -6.77 -10.60
N ASN A 95 -4.96 -7.65 -10.23
CA ASN A 95 -6.34 -7.59 -10.71
C ASN A 95 -7.23 -6.78 -9.77
N VAL A 96 -8.25 -6.18 -10.33
CA VAL A 96 -9.35 -5.60 -9.53
C VAL A 96 -9.93 -6.69 -8.64
N GLY A 97 -10.19 -6.35 -7.38
CA GLY A 97 -10.62 -7.30 -6.36
C GLY A 97 -9.48 -7.81 -5.49
N SER A 98 -8.24 -7.48 -5.82
CA SER A 98 -7.07 -7.91 -5.04
C SER A 98 -6.88 -7.03 -3.81
N ARG A 99 -6.43 -7.65 -2.72
CA ARG A 99 -5.91 -6.96 -1.55
C ARG A 99 -4.41 -7.19 -1.48
N LEU A 100 -3.66 -6.10 -1.44
CA LEU A 100 -2.20 -6.13 -1.37
C LEU A 100 -1.74 -5.61 -0.02
N ILE A 101 -0.61 -6.15 0.48
CA ILE A 101 0.16 -5.48 1.51
C ILE A 101 1.53 -5.15 0.93
N VAL A 102 1.96 -3.90 1.10
CA VAL A 102 3.23 -3.43 0.55
C VAL A 102 4.04 -2.75 1.66
N SER A 103 5.34 -3.03 1.65
CA SER A 103 6.31 -2.39 2.54
C SER A 103 7.22 -1.53 1.68
N ILE A 104 7.25 -0.23 1.96
CA ILE A 104 7.87 0.76 1.09
C ILE A 104 8.98 1.45 1.87
N PRO A 105 10.25 1.19 1.51
CA PRO A 105 11.36 1.86 2.15
C PRO A 105 11.40 3.35 1.77
N PRO A 106 12.14 4.19 2.53
CA PRO A 106 12.15 5.63 2.30
C PRO A 106 12.45 6.05 0.86
N GLU A 107 13.37 5.36 0.19
CA GLU A 107 13.76 5.70 -1.18
C GLU A 107 12.66 5.50 -2.22
N HIS A 108 11.61 4.75 -1.88
CA HIS A 108 10.43 4.58 -2.72
C HIS A 108 9.19 5.26 -2.13
N GLY A 109 9.38 5.96 -1.00
CA GLY A 109 8.34 6.71 -0.32
C GLY A 109 8.71 8.18 -0.19
N TYR A 110 8.83 8.67 1.05
CA TYR A 110 9.05 10.08 1.31
C TYR A 110 10.51 10.45 1.63
N GLY A 111 11.44 9.51 1.47
CA GLY A 111 12.87 9.76 1.55
C GLY A 111 13.35 10.26 2.92
N ARG A 112 14.46 11.00 2.90
CA ARG A 112 15.08 11.55 4.11
C ARG A 112 14.25 12.63 4.77
N ASN A 113 13.46 13.36 3.99
CA ASN A 113 12.66 14.46 4.51
C ASN A 113 11.39 13.98 5.18
N GLY A 114 10.90 12.79 4.81
CA GLY A 114 9.64 12.28 5.29
C GLY A 114 8.47 13.17 4.87
N MET A 115 7.43 13.13 5.66
CA MET A 115 6.28 14.04 5.54
C MET A 115 5.81 14.37 6.95
N PRO A 116 6.44 15.36 7.62
CA PRO A 116 6.13 15.64 9.03
C PRO A 116 4.68 15.99 9.28
N ALA A 117 4.02 16.64 8.32
CA ALA A 117 2.59 16.98 8.46
C ALA A 117 1.71 15.74 8.59
N ALA A 118 2.15 14.60 8.07
CA ALA A 118 1.44 13.33 8.19
C ALA A 118 2.02 12.42 9.27
N GLY A 119 3.01 12.89 10.03
CA GLY A 119 3.65 12.09 11.07
C GLY A 119 4.67 11.10 10.54
N ILE A 120 5.15 11.27 9.31
CA ILE A 120 6.16 10.42 8.71
C ILE A 120 7.51 11.08 8.86
N GLY A 121 8.41 10.41 9.60
CA GLY A 121 9.78 10.90 9.79
C GLY A 121 10.67 10.55 8.59
N GLY A 122 11.81 11.24 8.50
CA GLY A 122 12.83 10.87 7.54
C GLY A 122 13.36 9.48 7.82
N GLY A 123 13.47 8.65 6.80
CA GLY A 123 13.94 7.28 6.96
C GLY A 123 12.89 6.28 7.39
N ASP A 124 11.63 6.68 7.51
CA ASP A 124 10.54 5.76 7.87
C ASP A 124 10.16 4.85 6.71
N THR A 125 9.96 3.58 7.02
CA THR A 125 9.35 2.61 6.11
C THR A 125 7.85 2.67 6.27
N LEU A 126 7.13 2.68 5.15
CA LEU A 126 5.67 2.76 5.14
C LEU A 126 5.07 1.41 4.81
N VAL A 127 3.93 1.12 5.42
CA VAL A 127 3.17 -0.08 5.09
C VAL A 127 1.78 0.35 4.65
N PHE A 128 1.35 -0.13 3.48
CA PHE A 128 0.00 0.10 2.99
C PHE A 128 -0.71 -1.22 2.75
N VAL A 129 -1.97 -1.28 3.14
CA VAL A 129 -2.91 -2.28 2.64
C VAL A 129 -3.72 -1.60 1.55
N ILE A 130 -3.77 -2.19 0.38
CA ILE A 130 -4.43 -1.60 -0.80
C ILE A 130 -5.45 -2.58 -1.35
N ASP A 131 -6.71 -2.15 -1.40
CA ASP A 131 -7.78 -2.88 -2.05
C ASP A 131 -8.07 -2.23 -3.40
N ILE A 132 -7.89 -2.96 -4.48
CA ILE A 132 -8.10 -2.44 -5.83
C ILE A 132 -9.57 -2.60 -6.20
N ILE A 133 -10.28 -1.48 -6.35
CA ILE A 133 -11.73 -1.46 -6.56
C ILE A 133 -12.07 -1.45 -8.05
N SER A 134 -11.39 -0.61 -8.84
CA SER A 134 -11.64 -0.52 -10.27
C SER A 134 -10.43 0.04 -10.99
N THR A 135 -10.38 -0.17 -12.29
CA THR A 135 -9.35 0.38 -13.16
C THR A 135 -9.97 0.80 -14.48
N ALA A 136 -9.47 1.90 -15.05
CA ALA A 136 -9.92 2.43 -16.33
C ALA A 136 -8.73 3.02 -17.09
N ARG A 137 -8.81 2.99 -18.38
CA ARG A 137 -7.78 3.56 -19.23
C ARG A 137 -7.96 5.04 -19.45
#